data_d22d8d38af8b7b18bda6d1ba3db554ea
#
_entry.id   d22d8d38af8b7b18bda6d1ba3db554ea
#
_cell.length_a   1.000
_cell.length_b   1.000
_cell.length_c   1.000
_cell.angle_alpha   90.00
_cell.angle_beta   90.00
_cell.angle_gamma   90.00
#
_symmetry.space_group_name_H-M   'P 1'
#
loop_
_entity.id
_entity.type
_entity.pdbx_description
1 polymer ?
#
loop_
_entity_poly.entity_id
_entity_poly.type
_entity_poly.pdbx_seq_one_letter_code
_entity_poly.pdbx_strand_id
1 'polypeptide(L)'
;HPFTGVRFFAPQMPKGDVSIPTGSRGTVEAYSWSLSDIIENGLMMYLFASEDAEDMNFSALVLDIESWLTQEDVQPDGTIKRMLRNNPFELHQKTSKKATSDKNAEGIEKDEQGAYAQFNGGSTSFNPDAVPQSFAELAGWVKNISQEIPQKWNSHHTGTWRKLHRRLIKLLHEGKGVLRLDDLKGKPLNLVIRQSSAPIVIDLNSLAKVPGLQRFVVATIFNQLLEDRTGPNAINGLVYLVALDELNRFAPRGAKDAITKLIETVAAEMRSMGVILLGAQQQASKISERVFENAGIHVIGRSGSLEMSQPMWRFLNEKTRTKASILQAEEKLLVQDSFREPMHVRVPFPVWAMRSGEAQAGESNDIDAPNDTPTGLITY
;
A
#
# COMPACT_ATOMS: atom_id res chain seq x y z
N HIS A 1 -5.19 -2.90 -30.11
CA HIS A 1 -4.02 -3.76 -30.03
C HIS A 1 -3.97 -4.37 -28.63
N PRO A 2 -3.71 -5.68 -28.50
CA PRO A 2 -3.47 -6.26 -27.19
C PRO A 2 -2.25 -5.59 -26.55
N PHE A 3 -2.27 -5.44 -25.23
CA PHE A 3 -1.11 -4.92 -24.51
C PHE A 3 0.09 -5.85 -24.73
N THR A 4 1.21 -5.31 -25.13
CA THR A 4 2.45 -6.06 -25.37
C THR A 4 3.24 -6.19 -24.08
N GLY A 5 2.74 -6.99 -23.16
CA GLY A 5 3.38 -7.26 -21.88
C GLY A 5 2.61 -6.68 -20.70
N VAL A 6 2.83 -7.29 -19.55
CA VAL A 6 2.31 -6.85 -18.25
C VAL A 6 3.49 -6.87 -17.28
N ARG A 7 3.66 -5.82 -16.49
CA ARG A 7 4.65 -5.78 -15.42
C ARG A 7 4.01 -6.22 -14.11
N PHE A 8 4.61 -7.20 -13.46
CA PHE A 8 4.15 -7.69 -12.17
C PHE A 8 5.11 -7.28 -11.07
N PHE A 9 4.55 -6.75 -10.00
CA PHE A 9 5.28 -6.41 -8.79
C PHE A 9 4.79 -7.25 -7.62
N ALA A 10 5.72 -7.78 -6.83
CA ALA A 10 5.42 -8.56 -5.64
C ALA A 10 6.35 -8.16 -4.48
N PRO A 11 5.96 -8.39 -3.21
CA PRO A 11 6.81 -8.14 -2.07
C PRO A 11 8.13 -8.91 -2.17
N GLN A 12 9.23 -8.26 -1.82
CA GLN A 12 10.51 -8.94 -1.68
C GLN A 12 10.47 -9.85 -0.45
N MET A 13 10.76 -11.15 -0.64
CA MET A 13 10.84 -12.09 0.47
C MET A 13 12.15 -11.97 1.24
N PRO A 14 12.25 -12.42 2.52
CA PRO A 14 13.44 -12.28 3.35
C PRO A 14 14.73 -12.82 2.74
N LYS A 15 14.64 -13.87 1.93
CA LYS A 15 15.79 -14.50 1.24
C LYS A 15 16.11 -13.85 -0.13
N GLY A 16 15.50 -12.73 -0.45
CA GLY A 16 15.65 -12.08 -1.75
C GLY A 16 14.72 -12.60 -2.84
N ASP A 17 14.01 -13.71 -2.59
CA ASP A 17 12.99 -14.21 -3.50
C ASP A 17 11.79 -13.27 -3.55
N VAL A 18 10.98 -13.38 -4.58
CA VAL A 18 9.73 -12.64 -4.71
C VAL A 18 8.54 -13.58 -4.48
N SER A 19 7.47 -13.04 -3.93
CA SER A 19 6.18 -13.72 -3.97
C SER A 19 5.66 -13.69 -5.41
N ILE A 20 5.38 -14.86 -5.98
CA ILE A 20 4.85 -14.95 -7.34
C ILE A 20 3.33 -14.94 -7.27
N PRO A 21 2.65 -13.93 -7.83
CA PRO A 21 1.20 -13.91 -7.88
C PRO A 21 0.63 -15.10 -8.66
N THR A 22 -0.47 -15.65 -8.18
CA THR A 22 -1.18 -16.74 -8.87
C THR A 22 -1.60 -16.26 -10.26
N GLY A 23 -1.26 -17.03 -11.30
CA GLY A 23 -1.57 -16.68 -12.68
C GLY A 23 -0.62 -15.69 -13.35
N SER A 24 0.42 -15.21 -12.66
CA SER A 24 1.44 -14.38 -13.30
C SER A 24 2.22 -15.20 -14.33
N ARG A 25 2.37 -14.66 -15.52
CA ARG A 25 3.20 -15.23 -16.58
C ARG A 25 4.22 -14.19 -16.99
N GLY A 26 5.44 -14.32 -16.53
CA GLY A 26 6.51 -13.39 -16.88
C GLY A 26 7.41 -13.04 -15.70
N THR A 27 8.24 -12.03 -15.89
CA THR A 27 9.17 -11.57 -14.87
C THR A 27 8.42 -10.78 -13.79
N VAL A 28 8.62 -11.17 -12.54
CA VAL A 28 8.08 -10.47 -11.37
C VAL A 28 9.18 -9.59 -10.79
N GLU A 29 8.88 -8.31 -10.59
CA GLU A 29 9.77 -7.34 -9.96
C GLU A 29 9.49 -7.29 -8.45
N ALA A 30 10.55 -7.35 -7.63
CA ALA A 30 10.42 -7.23 -6.18
C ALA A 30 10.32 -5.78 -5.74
N TYR A 31 9.52 -5.52 -4.69
CA TYR A 31 9.52 -4.23 -4.02
C TYR A 31 9.79 -4.37 -2.50
N SER A 32 10.46 -3.37 -1.95
CA SER A 32 10.76 -3.26 -0.52
C SER A 32 11.15 -1.82 -0.18
N TRP A 33 11.04 -1.44 1.10
CA TRP A 33 11.44 -0.13 1.60
C TRP A 33 12.44 -0.26 2.74
N SER A 34 13.49 0.54 2.70
CA SER A 34 14.37 0.80 3.84
C SER A 34 13.82 1.96 4.69
N LEU A 35 14.42 2.20 5.85
CA LEU A 35 14.10 3.37 6.65
C LEU A 35 14.38 4.67 5.88
N SER A 36 15.48 4.71 5.11
CA SER A 36 15.80 5.85 4.25
C SER A 36 14.71 6.12 3.23
N ASP A 37 14.23 5.08 2.52
CA ASP A 37 13.14 5.24 1.54
C ASP A 37 11.86 5.79 2.18
N ILE A 38 11.54 5.37 3.42
CA ILE A 38 10.37 5.86 4.16
C ILE A 38 10.50 7.34 4.50
N ILE A 39 11.67 7.76 4.99
CA ILE A 39 11.93 9.16 5.38
C ILE A 39 11.99 10.06 4.14
N GLU A 40 12.70 9.65 3.11
CA GLU A 40 12.85 10.42 1.87
C GLU A 40 11.51 10.72 1.20
N ASN A 41 10.54 9.82 1.32
CA ASN A 41 9.22 9.96 0.71
C ASN A 41 8.10 10.35 1.70
N GLY A 42 8.42 10.69 2.96
CA GLY A 42 7.42 11.11 3.96
C GLY A 42 6.36 10.04 4.26
N LEU A 43 6.75 8.77 4.30
CA LEU A 43 5.82 7.64 4.37
C LEU A 43 5.61 7.08 5.79
N MET A 44 6.26 7.67 6.80
CA MET A 44 6.29 7.11 8.17
C MET A 44 4.88 6.91 8.75
N MET A 45 3.98 7.87 8.55
CA MET A 45 2.61 7.80 9.07
C MET A 45 1.76 6.71 8.42
N TYR A 46 2.07 6.33 7.19
CA TYR A 46 1.32 5.26 6.48
C TYR A 46 1.66 3.86 6.96
N LEU A 47 2.74 3.69 7.76
CA LEU A 47 3.11 2.39 8.33
C LEU A 47 2.15 1.89 9.40
N PHE A 48 1.37 2.79 10.02
CA PHE A 48 0.56 2.47 11.19
C PHE A 48 -0.91 2.27 10.84
N ALA A 49 -1.60 1.46 11.64
CA ALA A 49 -3.03 1.21 11.48
C ALA A 49 -3.85 2.49 11.72
N SER A 50 -5.08 2.55 11.17
CA SER A 50 -5.95 3.72 11.30
C SER A 50 -6.22 4.10 12.75
N GLU A 51 -6.43 3.12 13.62
CA GLU A 51 -6.67 3.33 15.06
C GLU A 51 -5.48 3.98 15.78
N ASP A 52 -4.26 3.69 15.33
CA ASP A 52 -3.05 4.30 15.88
C ASP A 52 -2.83 5.69 15.26
N ALA A 53 -3.15 5.88 14.01
CA ALA A 53 -3.04 7.18 13.32
C ALA A 53 -4.10 8.19 13.80
N GLU A 54 -5.24 7.74 14.30
CA GLU A 54 -6.28 8.57 14.92
C GLU A 54 -5.94 8.98 16.36
N ASP A 55 -5.02 8.28 17.04
CA ASP A 55 -4.51 8.67 18.36
C ASP A 55 -3.57 9.86 18.21
N MET A 56 -4.04 11.04 18.61
CA MET A 56 -3.31 12.31 18.50
C MET A 56 -1.93 12.27 19.14
N ASN A 57 -1.79 11.62 20.31
CA ASN A 57 -0.50 11.54 21.00
C ASN A 57 0.47 10.63 20.25
N PHE A 58 -0.05 9.54 19.71
CA PHE A 58 0.76 8.61 18.90
C PHE A 58 1.21 9.27 17.59
N SER A 59 0.30 9.93 16.91
CA SER A 59 0.60 10.62 15.63
C SER A 59 1.60 11.76 15.84
N ALA A 60 1.46 12.54 16.91
CA ALA A 60 2.42 13.59 17.23
C ALA A 60 3.82 13.02 17.50
N LEU A 61 3.93 11.91 18.25
CA LEU A 61 5.21 11.26 18.50
C LEU A 61 5.85 10.76 17.19
N VAL A 62 5.07 10.14 16.30
CA VAL A 62 5.57 9.64 15.01
C VAL A 62 6.08 10.78 14.13
N LEU A 63 5.35 11.90 14.06
CA LEU A 63 5.73 13.09 13.30
C LEU A 63 7.00 13.74 13.87
N ASP A 64 7.13 13.84 15.20
CA ASP A 64 8.32 14.39 15.82
C ASP A 64 9.57 13.53 15.54
N ILE A 65 9.41 12.20 15.59
CA ILE A 65 10.50 11.28 15.23
C ILE A 65 10.85 11.41 13.75
N GLU A 66 9.86 11.42 12.87
CA GLU A 66 10.09 11.60 11.42
C GLU A 66 10.83 12.90 11.13
N SER A 67 10.38 14.02 11.74
CA SER A 67 11.02 15.32 11.63
C SER A 67 12.46 15.30 12.15
N TRP A 68 12.71 14.62 13.28
CA TRP A 68 14.06 14.50 13.82
C TRP A 68 14.98 13.62 12.96
N LEU A 69 14.45 12.58 12.35
CA LEU A 69 15.19 11.70 11.43
C LEU A 69 15.47 12.37 10.07
N THR A 70 14.69 13.38 9.71
CA THR A 70 14.77 14.03 8.39
C THR A 70 15.82 15.14 8.39
N GLN A 71 16.64 15.13 7.35
CA GLN A 71 17.47 16.26 6.94
C GLN A 71 16.95 16.76 5.60
N GLU A 72 16.75 18.08 5.50
CA GLU A 72 16.35 18.74 4.26
C GLU A 72 17.58 19.39 3.62
N ASP A 73 17.72 19.22 2.32
CA ASP A 73 18.74 19.85 1.50
C ASP A 73 18.09 20.62 0.36
N VAL A 74 18.40 21.91 0.27
CA VAL A 74 17.87 22.78 -0.78
C VAL A 74 18.75 22.62 -2.01
N GLN A 75 18.18 22.08 -3.06
CA GLN A 75 18.85 21.86 -4.34
C GLN A 75 19.06 23.19 -5.09
N PRO A 76 20.00 23.26 -6.06
CA PRO A 76 20.24 24.47 -6.85
C PRO A 76 19.04 24.98 -7.64
N ASP A 77 18.09 24.10 -7.95
CA ASP A 77 16.83 24.43 -8.64
C ASP A 77 15.72 24.92 -7.68
N GLY A 78 16.04 25.07 -6.38
CA GLY A 78 15.11 25.47 -5.34
C GLY A 78 14.21 24.34 -4.80
N THR A 79 14.35 23.12 -5.29
CA THR A 79 13.60 21.97 -4.75
C THR A 79 14.21 21.53 -3.41
N ILE A 80 13.35 21.09 -2.49
CA ILE A 80 13.78 20.54 -1.19
C ILE A 80 13.85 19.03 -1.30
N LYS A 81 15.07 18.49 -1.12
CA LYS A 81 15.27 17.06 -1.05
C LYS A 81 15.30 16.61 0.42
N ARG A 82 14.43 15.68 0.76
CA ARG A 82 14.46 15.01 2.07
C ARG A 82 15.40 13.83 2.04
N MET A 83 16.15 13.65 3.12
CA MET A 83 17.07 12.54 3.31
C MET A 83 17.02 12.07 4.76
N LEU A 84 17.31 10.79 4.98
CA LEU A 84 17.58 10.31 6.32
C LEU A 84 18.85 11.01 6.83
N ARG A 85 18.78 11.59 8.02
CA ARG A 85 19.90 12.31 8.64
C ARG A 85 21.08 11.34 8.86
N ASN A 86 22.25 11.74 8.43
CA ASN A 86 23.46 10.97 8.66
C ASN A 86 23.82 10.92 10.16
N ASN A 87 24.29 9.76 10.60
CA ASN A 87 24.81 9.64 11.96
C ASN A 87 26.19 10.32 12.04
N PRO A 88 26.33 11.44 12.76
CA PRO A 88 27.61 12.16 12.83
C PRO A 88 28.72 11.33 13.48
N PHE A 89 28.38 10.27 14.21
CA PHE A 89 29.35 9.42 14.91
C PHE A 89 29.97 8.31 14.03
N GLU A 90 29.34 7.92 12.93
CA GLU A 90 29.89 6.88 12.03
C GLU A 90 31.08 7.38 11.19
N LEU A 91 31.16 8.66 10.90
CA LEU A 91 32.29 9.26 10.18
C LEU A 91 33.62 9.03 10.90
N HIS A 92 33.62 9.04 12.25
CA HIS A 92 34.81 8.80 13.04
C HIS A 92 35.22 7.31 13.13
N GLN A 93 34.30 6.38 13.03
CA GLN A 93 34.60 4.94 13.08
C GLN A 93 35.14 4.40 11.75
N LYS A 94 34.70 4.93 10.61
CA LYS A 94 35.24 4.51 9.28
C LYS A 94 36.66 4.95 9.04
N THR A 95 37.09 6.04 9.66
CA THR A 95 38.52 6.50 9.59
C THR A 95 39.40 5.72 10.52
N SER A 96 38.95 5.19 11.64
CA SER A 96 39.77 4.39 12.57
C SER A 96 39.85 2.89 12.18
N LYS A 97 38.84 2.33 11.47
CA LYS A 97 38.89 0.94 10.99
C LYS A 97 39.79 0.72 9.77
N LYS A 98 40.25 1.78 9.10
CA LYS A 98 41.22 1.66 8.01
C LYS A 98 42.68 1.44 8.48
N ALA A 99 42.92 1.51 9.81
CA ALA A 99 44.26 1.39 10.41
C ALA A 99 44.56 0.02 11.07
N THR A 100 43.55 -0.88 11.17
CA THR A 100 43.78 -2.23 11.77
C THR A 100 43.04 -3.31 10.98
N SER A 101 43.56 -3.59 9.77
CA SER A 101 43.21 -4.84 9.07
C SER A 101 44.41 -5.75 9.12
N ASP A 102 44.52 -6.57 10.15
CA ASP A 102 45.07 -7.91 10.00
C ASP A 102 44.64 -8.81 11.16
N LYS A 103 44.19 -10.00 10.75
CA LYS A 103 44.09 -11.29 11.48
C LYS A 103 42.80 -11.59 12.24
N ASN A 104 42.23 -12.69 11.75
CA ASN A 104 41.39 -13.70 12.32
C ASN A 104 39.89 -13.62 12.02
N ALA A 105 39.54 -14.25 10.88
CA ALA A 105 38.22 -14.73 10.59
C ALA A 105 38.15 -16.23 10.91
N GLU A 106 37.50 -16.61 11.98
CA GLU A 106 36.99 -17.99 12.16
C GLU A 106 35.47 -17.89 12.41
N GLY A 107 34.78 -18.82 11.76
CA GLY A 107 33.36 -18.83 11.47
C GLY A 107 32.41 -18.68 12.65
N ILE A 108 31.35 -17.98 12.40
CA ILE A 108 30.13 -18.01 13.20
C ILE A 108 28.98 -18.31 12.24
N GLU A 109 28.40 -19.51 12.41
CA GLU A 109 27.12 -19.86 11.77
C GLU A 109 26.03 -18.88 12.25
N LYS A 110 25.32 -18.30 11.31
CA LYS A 110 24.23 -17.36 11.59
C LYS A 110 22.93 -18.15 11.71
N ASP A 111 22.44 -18.34 12.92
CA ASP A 111 21.07 -18.79 13.19
C ASP A 111 20.05 -17.67 12.83
N GLU A 112 18.91 -18.06 12.25
CA GLU A 112 17.83 -17.15 11.82
C GLU A 112 17.20 -16.32 12.97
N GLN A 113 17.54 -16.59 14.22
CA GLN A 113 17.15 -15.84 15.41
C GLN A 113 18.16 -14.74 15.81
N GLY A 114 19.33 -14.70 15.19
CA GLY A 114 20.45 -13.86 15.60
C GLY A 114 20.25 -12.36 15.44
N ALA A 115 19.39 -11.90 14.54
CA ALA A 115 19.17 -10.46 14.34
C ALA A 115 18.50 -9.76 15.54
N TYR A 116 17.72 -10.48 16.33
CA TYR A 116 17.08 -9.93 17.54
C TYR A 116 17.91 -10.15 18.82
N ALA A 117 18.78 -11.13 18.85
CA ALA A 117 19.61 -11.44 20.02
C ALA A 117 20.80 -10.47 20.19
N GLN A 118 21.32 -9.87 19.12
CA GLN A 118 22.43 -8.89 19.20
C GLN A 118 22.03 -7.55 19.83
N PHE A 119 20.73 -7.24 19.95
CA PHE A 119 20.25 -6.03 20.64
C PHE A 119 20.29 -6.16 22.19
N ASN A 120 20.56 -7.34 22.76
CA ASN A 120 20.50 -7.57 24.20
C ASN A 120 21.86 -7.75 24.90
N GLY A 121 22.98 -7.65 24.20
CA GLY A 121 24.26 -8.05 24.80
C GLY A 121 25.48 -7.27 24.36
N GLY A 122 25.56 -6.01 24.74
CA GLY A 122 26.80 -5.23 24.70
C GLY A 122 26.59 -3.94 25.47
N SER A 123 27.33 -3.70 26.55
CA SER A 123 27.35 -2.45 27.32
C SER A 123 28.04 -1.34 26.54
N THR A 124 27.54 -1.00 25.36
CA THR A 124 27.81 0.28 24.73
C THR A 124 26.80 1.25 25.31
N SER A 125 27.28 2.31 25.99
CA SER A 125 26.43 3.37 26.54
C SER A 125 25.47 3.85 25.44
N PHE A 126 24.15 3.74 25.70
CA PHE A 126 23.13 4.20 24.78
C PHE A 126 23.35 5.70 24.49
N ASN A 127 23.49 6.04 23.22
CA ASN A 127 23.58 7.43 22.78
C ASN A 127 22.23 7.87 22.20
N PRO A 128 21.47 8.74 22.88
CA PRO A 128 20.17 9.20 22.40
C PRO A 128 20.27 10.12 21.18
N ASP A 129 21.44 10.65 20.87
CA ASP A 129 21.68 11.52 19.71
C ASP A 129 22.13 10.73 18.47
N ALA A 130 22.40 9.42 18.61
CA ALA A 130 22.70 8.56 17.49
C ALA A 130 21.46 8.37 16.62
N VAL A 131 21.55 8.76 15.37
CA VAL A 131 20.44 8.67 14.39
C VAL A 131 20.35 7.24 13.85
N PRO A 132 19.21 6.54 14.07
CA PRO A 132 19.02 5.21 13.53
C PRO A 132 19.09 5.23 12.00
N GLN A 133 19.83 4.28 11.41
CA GLN A 133 20.00 4.15 9.96
C GLN A 133 19.18 3.00 9.38
N SER A 134 18.59 2.16 10.25
CA SER A 134 17.76 1.02 9.87
C SER A 134 16.52 0.92 10.75
N PHE A 135 15.53 0.17 10.31
CA PHE A 135 14.35 -0.09 11.12
C PHE A 135 14.67 -0.85 12.42
N ALA A 136 15.66 -1.74 12.38
CA ALA A 136 16.09 -2.47 13.55
C ALA A 136 16.71 -1.51 14.59
N GLU A 137 17.55 -0.59 14.15
CA GLU A 137 18.12 0.46 15.01
C GLU A 137 17.04 1.41 15.53
N LEU A 138 16.08 1.81 14.70
CA LEU A 138 14.96 2.64 15.12
C LEU A 138 14.15 1.98 16.26
N ALA A 139 13.83 0.70 16.12
CA ALA A 139 13.11 -0.01 17.16
C ALA A 139 13.91 -0.11 18.47
N GLY A 140 15.22 -0.35 18.39
CA GLY A 140 16.12 -0.33 19.53
C GLY A 140 16.22 1.06 20.19
N TRP A 141 16.36 2.10 19.38
CA TRP A 141 16.42 3.48 19.83
C TRP A 141 15.13 3.89 20.55
N VAL A 142 13.95 3.61 19.97
CA VAL A 142 12.64 3.88 20.61
C VAL A 142 12.50 3.15 21.94
N LYS A 143 12.97 1.89 22.02
CA LYS A 143 13.00 1.13 23.28
C LYS A 143 13.82 1.84 24.35
N ASN A 144 15.05 2.19 24.01
CA ASN A 144 16.00 2.78 24.96
C ASN A 144 15.58 4.19 25.41
N ILE A 145 15.08 5.05 24.50
CA ILE A 145 14.51 6.35 24.86
C ILE A 145 13.40 6.17 25.88
N SER A 146 12.50 5.20 25.71
CA SER A 146 11.37 4.97 26.62
C SER A 146 11.79 4.47 28.00
N GLN A 147 12.96 3.86 28.13
CA GLN A 147 13.44 3.23 29.36
C GLN A 147 14.48 4.07 30.11
N GLU A 148 15.45 4.65 29.37
CA GLU A 148 16.64 5.27 29.97
C GLU A 148 16.55 6.80 30.02
N ILE A 149 15.95 7.45 29.02
CA ILE A 149 15.94 8.91 28.92
C ILE A 149 14.55 9.45 28.54
N PRO A 150 13.52 9.17 29.32
CA PRO A 150 12.17 9.67 28.99
C PRO A 150 12.08 11.21 29.03
N GLN A 151 12.97 11.88 29.73
CA GLN A 151 12.94 13.34 29.93
C GLN A 151 13.40 14.14 28.71
N LYS A 152 14.21 13.54 27.80
CA LYS A 152 14.69 14.24 26.59
C LYS A 152 13.54 14.58 25.63
N TRP A 153 12.46 13.81 25.67
CA TRP A 153 11.28 13.96 24.82
C TRP A 153 10.03 14.22 25.67
N ASN A 154 10.11 15.23 26.54
CA ASN A 154 9.12 15.54 27.58
C ASN A 154 7.69 15.78 27.10
N SER A 155 7.49 16.06 25.80
CA SER A 155 6.16 16.26 25.21
C SER A 155 5.36 14.95 25.06
N HIS A 156 6.04 13.80 25.16
CA HIS A 156 5.40 12.50 24.92
C HIS A 156 5.47 11.58 26.13
N HIS A 157 4.30 11.05 26.52
CA HIS A 157 4.18 10.13 27.64
C HIS A 157 4.88 8.80 27.38
N THR A 158 5.53 8.21 28.38
CA THR A 158 6.23 6.90 28.28
C THR A 158 5.34 5.78 27.73
N GLY A 159 4.02 5.81 28.00
CA GLY A 159 3.05 4.87 27.44
C GLY A 159 2.95 4.94 25.92
N THR A 160 3.05 6.15 25.35
CA THR A 160 3.02 6.37 23.90
C THR A 160 4.29 5.79 23.25
N TRP A 161 5.46 6.01 23.86
CA TRP A 161 6.72 5.40 23.43
C TRP A 161 6.67 3.88 23.43
N ARG A 162 6.15 3.27 24.50
CA ARG A 162 5.97 1.80 24.60
C ARG A 162 4.98 1.28 23.56
N LYS A 163 3.94 2.05 23.27
CA LYS A 163 2.98 1.72 22.20
C LYS A 163 3.70 1.71 20.85
N LEU A 164 4.45 2.77 20.53
CA LEU A 164 5.22 2.86 19.29
C LEU A 164 6.24 1.72 19.15
N HIS A 165 7.00 1.43 20.19
CA HIS A 165 7.94 0.30 20.17
C HIS A 165 7.25 -1.01 19.83
N ARG A 166 6.12 -1.32 20.49
CA ARG A 166 5.35 -2.56 20.20
C ARG A 166 4.82 -2.58 18.75
N ARG A 167 4.40 -1.44 18.23
CA ARG A 167 3.93 -1.33 16.82
C ARG A 167 5.07 -1.54 15.84
N LEU A 168 6.23 -0.95 16.07
CA LEU A 168 7.42 -1.17 15.25
C LEU A 168 7.83 -2.64 15.25
N ILE A 169 7.96 -3.27 16.41
CA ILE A 169 8.31 -4.70 16.49
C ILE A 169 7.31 -5.58 15.72
N LYS A 170 6.00 -5.30 15.86
CA LYS A 170 4.98 -6.02 15.10
C LYS A 170 5.17 -5.83 13.60
N LEU A 171 5.33 -4.59 13.15
CA LEU A 171 5.55 -4.28 11.73
C LEU A 171 6.80 -4.99 11.18
N LEU A 172 7.90 -4.97 11.91
CA LEU A 172 9.14 -5.59 11.48
C LEU A 172 9.03 -7.10 11.42
N HIS A 173 8.31 -7.71 12.35
CA HIS A 173 8.06 -9.16 12.35
C HIS A 173 7.15 -9.58 11.18
N GLU A 174 6.08 -8.83 10.95
CA GLU A 174 5.09 -9.11 9.91
C GLU A 174 5.55 -8.63 8.52
N GLY A 175 6.33 -7.54 8.49
CA GLY A 175 6.79 -6.87 7.28
C GLY A 175 8.05 -7.43 6.62
N LYS A 176 8.47 -8.64 7.03
CA LYS A 176 9.66 -9.30 6.49
C LYS A 176 9.66 -9.28 4.95
N GLY A 177 10.70 -8.68 4.38
CA GLY A 177 10.89 -8.54 2.95
C GLY A 177 10.27 -7.27 2.34
N VAL A 178 9.12 -6.79 2.82
CA VAL A 178 8.54 -5.50 2.41
C VAL A 178 9.28 -4.35 3.08
N LEU A 179 9.54 -4.46 4.38
CA LEU A 179 10.36 -3.52 5.13
C LEU A 179 11.73 -4.13 5.38
N ARG A 180 12.77 -3.48 4.92
CA ARG A 180 14.17 -3.91 5.13
C ARG A 180 14.56 -3.62 6.57
N LEU A 181 15.01 -4.64 7.29
CA LEU A 181 15.44 -4.51 8.70
C LEU A 181 16.82 -3.89 8.85
N ASP A 182 17.67 -4.13 7.85
CA ASP A 182 19.06 -3.71 7.77
C ASP A 182 19.20 -2.33 7.08
N ASP A 183 20.41 -1.85 6.99
CA ASP A 183 20.80 -0.61 6.31
C ASP A 183 20.83 -0.73 4.77
N LEU A 184 20.49 -1.88 4.22
CA LEU A 184 20.44 -2.07 2.77
C LEU A 184 19.30 -1.23 2.17
N LYS A 185 19.60 -0.58 1.04
CA LYS A 185 18.59 0.14 0.27
C LYS A 185 17.43 -0.78 -0.10
N GLY A 186 16.21 -0.29 0.10
CA GLY A 186 15.02 -0.91 -0.42
C GLY A 186 14.95 -0.87 -1.94
N LYS A 187 13.92 -1.49 -2.47
CA LYS A 187 13.50 -1.36 -3.88
C LYS A 187 12.07 -0.83 -3.85
N PRO A 188 11.87 0.45 -3.52
CA PRO A 188 10.52 1.02 -3.47
C PRO A 188 9.84 0.86 -4.83
N LEU A 189 8.54 0.73 -4.79
CA LEU A 189 7.74 0.73 -6.01
C LEU A 189 8.01 2.03 -6.78
N ASN A 190 8.78 1.92 -7.83
CA ASN A 190 8.96 3.00 -8.76
C ASN A 190 8.05 2.73 -9.96
N LEU A 191 6.87 3.32 -9.93
CA LEU A 191 5.95 3.33 -11.05
C LEU A 191 6.47 4.33 -12.09
N VAL A 192 7.65 4.08 -12.67
CA VAL A 192 8.12 4.85 -13.83
C VAL A 192 7.19 4.56 -15.00
N ILE A 193 5.98 5.07 -14.89
CA ILE A 193 4.91 4.96 -15.87
C ILE A 193 5.19 5.87 -17.08
N ARG A 194 6.21 6.71 -16.96
CA ARG A 194 6.56 7.73 -17.97
C ARG A 194 6.86 7.16 -19.36
N GLN A 195 7.12 5.86 -19.49
CA GLN A 195 7.58 5.26 -20.74
C GLN A 195 6.90 3.94 -21.15
N SER A 196 5.97 3.43 -20.34
CA SER A 196 5.35 2.12 -20.61
C SER A 196 3.85 2.23 -20.74
N SER A 197 3.30 1.80 -21.87
CA SER A 197 1.88 1.55 -22.05
C SER A 197 1.45 0.17 -21.51
N ALA A 198 2.36 -0.59 -20.91
CA ALA A 198 2.06 -1.88 -20.35
C ALA A 198 1.26 -1.75 -19.05
N PRO A 199 0.22 -2.57 -18.84
CA PRO A 199 -0.45 -2.64 -17.54
C PRO A 199 0.52 -3.04 -16.44
N ILE A 200 0.34 -2.46 -15.26
CA ILE A 200 1.11 -2.79 -14.06
C ILE A 200 0.18 -3.51 -13.09
N VAL A 201 0.59 -4.68 -12.64
CA VAL A 201 -0.12 -5.47 -11.63
C VAL A 201 0.73 -5.53 -10.38
N ILE A 202 0.17 -5.11 -9.26
CA ILE A 202 0.84 -5.11 -7.95
C ILE A 202 0.16 -6.15 -7.07
N ASP A 203 0.91 -7.19 -6.68
CA ASP A 203 0.39 -8.22 -5.80
C ASP A 203 0.23 -7.68 -4.38
N LEU A 204 -1.00 -7.60 -3.92
CA LEU A 204 -1.36 -7.32 -2.54
C LEU A 204 -1.85 -8.57 -1.80
N ASN A 205 -2.13 -9.67 -2.51
CA ASN A 205 -2.69 -10.87 -1.91
C ASN A 205 -1.67 -11.58 -1.00
N SER A 206 -0.40 -11.56 -1.36
CA SER A 206 0.69 -12.07 -0.51
C SER A 206 0.78 -11.33 0.84
N LEU A 207 0.26 -10.10 0.93
CA LEU A 207 0.16 -9.31 2.15
C LEU A 207 -1.21 -9.44 2.86
N ALA A 208 -2.07 -10.38 2.46
CA ALA A 208 -3.44 -10.50 2.99
C ALA A 208 -3.48 -10.71 4.52
N LYS A 209 -2.43 -11.34 5.09
CA LYS A 209 -2.30 -11.54 6.54
C LYS A 209 -1.85 -10.29 7.30
N VAL A 210 -1.43 -9.23 6.59
CA VAL A 210 -0.88 -7.99 7.16
C VAL A 210 -1.58 -6.78 6.54
N PRO A 211 -2.84 -6.53 6.88
CA PRO A 211 -3.65 -5.48 6.24
C PRO A 211 -3.00 -4.09 6.29
N GLY A 212 -2.25 -3.79 7.35
CA GLY A 212 -1.52 -2.54 7.47
C GLY A 212 -0.50 -2.34 6.33
N LEU A 213 0.24 -3.39 5.96
CA LEU A 213 1.19 -3.30 4.85
C LEU A 213 0.50 -3.24 3.48
N GLN A 214 -0.65 -3.91 3.29
CA GLN A 214 -1.44 -3.72 2.07
C GLN A 214 -1.84 -2.25 1.91
N ARG A 215 -2.33 -1.65 2.98
CA ARG A 215 -2.72 -0.24 3.01
C ARG A 215 -1.52 0.68 2.76
N PHE A 216 -0.38 0.38 3.39
CA PHE A 216 0.87 1.10 3.17
C PHE A 216 1.29 1.09 1.69
N VAL A 217 1.31 -0.08 1.05
CA VAL A 217 1.68 -0.20 -0.38
C VAL A 217 0.74 0.63 -1.26
N VAL A 218 -0.56 0.58 -1.01
CA VAL A 218 -1.54 1.40 -1.75
C VAL A 218 -1.32 2.90 -1.51
N ALA A 219 -1.02 3.30 -0.27
CA ALA A 219 -0.72 4.69 0.05
C ALA A 219 0.53 5.19 -0.69
N THR A 220 1.58 4.38 -0.78
CA THR A 220 2.80 4.77 -1.52
C THR A 220 2.53 5.01 -3.00
N ILE A 221 1.65 4.20 -3.61
CA ILE A 221 1.24 4.37 -5.02
C ILE A 221 0.51 5.70 -5.20
N PHE A 222 -0.49 5.97 -4.39
CA PHE A 222 -1.28 7.19 -4.53
C PHE A 222 -0.49 8.45 -4.16
N ASN A 223 0.40 8.37 -3.16
CA ASN A 223 1.29 9.48 -2.83
C ASN A 223 2.22 9.80 -4.01
N GLN A 224 2.82 8.79 -4.62
CA GLN A 224 3.67 8.98 -5.80
C GLN A 224 2.88 9.56 -6.98
N LEU A 225 1.65 9.08 -7.24
CA LEU A 225 0.80 9.64 -8.30
C LEU A 225 0.42 11.10 -8.01
N LEU A 226 0.17 11.45 -6.76
CA LEU A 226 -0.11 12.81 -6.35
C LEU A 226 1.11 13.73 -6.60
N GLU A 227 2.28 13.31 -6.17
CA GLU A 227 3.54 14.05 -6.39
C GLU A 227 3.84 14.23 -7.88
N ASP A 228 3.67 13.18 -8.69
CA ASP A 228 3.85 13.24 -10.16
C ASP A 228 2.91 14.24 -10.84
N ARG A 229 1.77 14.57 -10.21
CA ARG A 229 0.74 15.45 -10.79
C ARG A 229 0.72 16.87 -10.21
N THR A 230 1.20 17.04 -8.99
CA THR A 230 1.19 18.35 -8.30
C THR A 230 2.59 18.94 -8.17
N GLY A 231 3.64 18.17 -8.37
CA GLY A 231 5.01 18.61 -8.26
C GLY A 231 5.47 19.53 -9.41
N PRO A 232 6.63 20.18 -9.26
CA PRO A 232 7.19 21.08 -10.26
C PRO A 232 7.48 20.41 -11.62
N ASN A 233 7.59 19.09 -11.63
CA ASN A 233 7.79 18.26 -12.81
C ASN A 233 6.52 17.54 -13.26
N ALA A 234 5.34 18.09 -12.96
CA ALA A 234 4.07 17.48 -13.30
C ALA A 234 3.97 17.11 -14.79
N ILE A 235 3.61 15.86 -15.06
CA ILE A 235 3.52 15.36 -16.43
C ILE A 235 2.09 15.57 -16.92
N ASN A 236 1.95 16.45 -17.90
CA ASN A 236 0.66 16.67 -18.56
C ASN A 236 0.41 15.64 -19.68
N GLY A 237 -0.86 15.32 -19.91
CA GLY A 237 -1.30 14.50 -21.04
C GLY A 237 -1.31 12.98 -20.83
N LEU A 238 -0.82 12.47 -19.70
CA LEU A 238 -0.97 11.05 -19.34
C LEU A 238 -2.22 10.86 -18.47
N VAL A 239 -2.93 9.77 -18.68
CA VAL A 239 -4.05 9.33 -17.83
C VAL A 239 -3.67 8.02 -17.16
N TYR A 240 -3.74 7.99 -15.84
CA TYR A 240 -3.57 6.79 -15.04
C TYR A 240 -4.94 6.23 -14.68
N LEU A 241 -5.21 4.99 -15.06
CA LEU A 241 -6.36 4.23 -14.58
C LEU A 241 -5.88 3.30 -13.45
N VAL A 242 -6.26 3.60 -12.24
CA VAL A 242 -5.90 2.80 -11.06
C VAL A 242 -7.09 1.96 -10.66
N ALA A 243 -7.01 0.66 -10.92
CA ALA A 243 -8.03 -0.31 -10.49
C ALA A 243 -7.66 -0.87 -9.12
N LEU A 244 -8.57 -0.75 -8.16
CA LEU A 244 -8.39 -1.19 -6.78
C LEU A 244 -9.56 -2.08 -6.36
N ASP A 245 -9.28 -3.35 -6.15
CA ASP A 245 -10.27 -4.30 -5.64
C ASP A 245 -10.42 -4.16 -4.13
N GLU A 246 -11.63 -4.39 -3.63
CA GLU A 246 -12.01 -4.25 -2.23
C GLU A 246 -11.62 -2.87 -1.63
N LEU A 247 -12.01 -1.81 -2.31
CA LEU A 247 -11.68 -0.42 -1.95
C LEU A 247 -12.00 -0.06 -0.48
N ASN A 248 -13.01 -0.70 0.12
CA ASN A 248 -13.34 -0.55 1.53
C ASN A 248 -12.21 -0.98 2.50
N ARG A 249 -11.24 -1.77 2.08
CA ARG A 249 -10.05 -2.08 2.89
C ARG A 249 -9.13 -0.87 3.05
N PHE A 250 -9.13 0.01 2.06
CA PHE A 250 -8.22 1.14 1.97
C PHE A 250 -8.85 2.46 2.39
N ALA A 251 -10.14 2.63 2.10
CA ALA A 251 -10.93 3.78 2.51
C ALA A 251 -12.24 3.32 3.20
N PRO A 252 -12.18 2.72 4.40
CA PRO A 252 -13.36 2.26 5.11
C PRO A 252 -14.20 3.43 5.61
N ARG A 253 -15.52 3.19 5.71
CA ARG A 253 -16.47 4.18 6.21
C ARG A 253 -16.12 4.60 7.64
N GLY A 254 -16.09 5.91 7.86
CA GLY A 254 -15.84 6.51 9.17
C GLY A 254 -14.38 6.57 9.61
N ALA A 255 -13.45 5.96 8.88
CA ALA A 255 -12.02 6.10 9.18
C ALA A 255 -11.50 7.50 8.83
N LYS A 256 -10.58 8.02 9.63
CA LYS A 256 -10.01 9.37 9.49
C LYS A 256 -8.49 9.34 9.34
N ASP A 257 -7.91 8.18 9.12
CA ASP A 257 -6.46 8.01 8.96
C ASP A 257 -5.93 8.63 7.66
N ALA A 258 -4.61 8.78 7.59
CA ALA A 258 -3.93 9.44 6.48
C ALA A 258 -4.19 8.73 5.13
N ILE A 259 -4.31 7.40 5.12
CA ILE A 259 -4.53 6.63 3.90
C ILE A 259 -5.95 6.85 3.37
N THR A 260 -6.95 6.80 4.26
CA THR A 260 -8.34 7.10 3.89
C THR A 260 -8.45 8.51 3.31
N LYS A 261 -7.85 9.52 3.96
CA LYS A 261 -7.83 10.90 3.46
C LYS A 261 -7.15 11.03 2.10
N LEU A 262 -6.04 10.31 1.89
CA LEU A 262 -5.33 10.29 0.61
C LEU A 262 -6.23 9.76 -0.52
N ILE A 263 -6.92 8.64 -0.29
CA ILE A 263 -7.84 8.06 -1.28
C ILE A 263 -9.05 8.96 -1.52
N GLU A 264 -9.57 9.61 -0.49
CA GLU A 264 -10.63 10.61 -0.63
C GLU A 264 -10.19 11.80 -1.49
N THR A 265 -8.96 12.28 -1.30
CA THR A 265 -8.37 13.35 -2.15
C THR A 265 -8.22 12.87 -3.60
N VAL A 266 -7.72 11.65 -3.80
CA VAL A 266 -7.61 11.08 -5.15
C VAL A 266 -8.98 11.01 -5.83
N ALA A 267 -10.01 10.52 -5.13
CA ALA A 267 -11.36 10.41 -5.69
C ALA A 267 -11.99 11.78 -6.00
N ALA A 268 -11.74 12.78 -5.15
CA ALA A 268 -12.36 14.11 -5.27
C ALA A 268 -11.65 15.04 -6.28
N GLU A 269 -10.32 15.02 -6.32
CA GLU A 269 -9.53 16.09 -6.93
C GLU A 269 -8.68 15.62 -8.12
N MET A 270 -8.16 14.40 -8.09
CA MET A 270 -7.14 13.98 -9.05
C MET A 270 -7.67 13.57 -10.43
N ARG A 271 -8.99 13.45 -10.57
CA ARG A 271 -9.61 13.20 -11.89
C ARG A 271 -9.25 14.30 -12.90
N SER A 272 -9.27 15.56 -12.48
CA SER A 272 -8.88 16.70 -13.32
C SER A 272 -7.38 16.66 -13.69
N MET A 273 -6.57 15.99 -12.88
CA MET A 273 -5.13 15.82 -13.10
C MET A 273 -4.82 14.52 -13.87
N GLY A 274 -5.84 13.83 -14.38
CA GLY A 274 -5.67 12.61 -15.17
C GLY A 274 -5.43 11.34 -14.35
N VAL A 275 -5.82 11.28 -13.08
CA VAL A 275 -5.84 10.04 -12.29
C VAL A 275 -7.27 9.60 -12.09
N ILE A 276 -7.63 8.45 -12.63
CA ILE A 276 -8.97 7.86 -12.57
C ILE A 276 -8.92 6.66 -11.64
N LEU A 277 -9.70 6.70 -10.56
CA LEU A 277 -9.84 5.58 -9.63
C LEU A 277 -11.02 4.70 -10.07
N LEU A 278 -10.75 3.43 -10.31
CA LEU A 278 -11.73 2.37 -10.49
C LEU A 278 -11.78 1.50 -9.22
N GLY A 279 -12.76 1.70 -8.39
CA GLY A 279 -12.96 0.93 -7.16
C GLY A 279 -13.97 -0.20 -7.37
N ALA A 280 -13.61 -1.42 -7.00
CA ALA A 280 -14.53 -2.55 -6.94
C ALA A 280 -14.74 -2.98 -5.49
N GLN A 281 -15.97 -3.43 -5.17
CA GLN A 281 -16.30 -3.91 -3.83
C GLN A 281 -17.64 -4.63 -3.77
N GLN A 282 -17.80 -5.46 -2.76
CA GLN A 282 -19.02 -6.21 -2.54
C GLN A 282 -20.11 -5.39 -1.83
N GLN A 283 -19.74 -4.50 -0.90
CA GLN A 283 -20.65 -3.69 -0.09
C GLN A 283 -20.23 -2.23 -0.13
N ALA A 284 -20.94 -1.41 -0.89
CA ALA A 284 -20.66 0.02 -0.98
C ALA A 284 -20.89 0.75 0.35
N SER A 285 -21.79 0.24 1.20
CA SER A 285 -22.05 0.81 2.53
C SER A 285 -20.84 0.80 3.47
N LYS A 286 -19.80 0.04 3.15
CA LYS A 286 -18.55 -0.03 3.93
C LYS A 286 -17.45 0.92 3.48
N ILE A 287 -17.64 1.61 2.36
CA ILE A 287 -16.65 2.55 1.84
C ILE A 287 -16.88 3.95 2.42
N SER A 288 -15.84 4.79 2.43
CA SER A 288 -15.93 6.21 2.73
C SER A 288 -17.05 6.88 1.90
N GLU A 289 -17.92 7.62 2.56
CA GLU A 289 -19.01 8.37 1.90
C GLU A 289 -18.45 9.34 0.87
N ARG A 290 -17.35 10.03 1.20
CA ARG A 290 -16.70 10.98 0.31
C ARG A 290 -16.17 10.32 -0.97
N VAL A 291 -15.63 9.11 -0.89
CA VAL A 291 -15.20 8.35 -2.08
C VAL A 291 -16.40 7.94 -2.92
N PHE A 292 -17.46 7.47 -2.29
CA PHE A 292 -18.68 7.07 -2.98
C PHE A 292 -19.37 8.24 -3.69
N GLU A 293 -19.52 9.37 -3.02
CA GLU A 293 -20.17 10.58 -3.56
C GLU A 293 -19.40 11.22 -4.72
N ASN A 294 -18.07 11.10 -4.72
CA ASN A 294 -17.23 11.62 -5.81
C ASN A 294 -17.11 10.67 -7.02
N ALA A 295 -17.70 9.48 -6.95
CA ALA A 295 -17.73 8.57 -8.09
C ALA A 295 -18.73 9.08 -9.15
N GLY A 296 -18.23 9.51 -10.30
CA GLY A 296 -19.07 10.00 -11.40
C GLY A 296 -19.83 8.89 -12.15
N ILE A 297 -19.48 7.62 -11.92
CA ILE A 297 -20.12 6.46 -12.52
C ILE A 297 -20.25 5.37 -11.46
N HIS A 298 -21.46 4.84 -11.28
CA HIS A 298 -21.72 3.66 -10.46
C HIS A 298 -22.17 2.49 -11.35
N VAL A 299 -21.46 1.38 -11.26
CA VAL A 299 -21.86 0.12 -11.88
C VAL A 299 -22.32 -0.82 -10.80
N ILE A 300 -23.64 -1.01 -10.72
CA ILE A 300 -24.28 -1.77 -9.65
C ILE A 300 -24.60 -3.16 -10.16
N GLY A 301 -23.97 -4.17 -9.57
CA GLY A 301 -24.32 -5.57 -9.74
C GLY A 301 -25.45 -5.99 -8.80
N ARG A 302 -25.74 -7.29 -8.75
CA ARG A 302 -26.69 -7.83 -7.77
C ARG A 302 -26.27 -7.47 -6.35
N SER A 303 -27.14 -6.76 -5.63
CA SER A 303 -26.89 -6.29 -4.27
C SER A 303 -28.05 -6.66 -3.38
N GLY A 304 -27.77 -7.18 -2.18
CA GLY A 304 -28.81 -7.60 -1.24
C GLY A 304 -29.74 -6.45 -0.81
N SER A 305 -30.97 -6.77 -0.44
CA SER A 305 -31.95 -5.76 -0.02
C SER A 305 -31.49 -4.93 1.18
N LEU A 306 -30.72 -5.52 2.11
CA LEU A 306 -30.15 -4.79 3.25
C LEU A 306 -29.13 -3.74 2.79
N GLU A 307 -28.31 -4.05 1.80
CA GLU A 307 -27.36 -3.09 1.20
C GLU A 307 -28.14 -1.97 0.48
N MET A 308 -29.14 -2.32 -0.33
CA MET A 308 -29.96 -1.35 -1.07
C MET A 308 -30.83 -0.46 -0.16
N SER A 309 -31.06 -0.84 1.09
CA SER A 309 -31.76 -0.02 2.08
C SER A 309 -30.89 1.05 2.73
N GLN A 310 -29.57 0.99 2.55
CA GLN A 310 -28.63 1.93 3.16
C GLN A 310 -28.83 3.36 2.63
N PRO A 311 -28.57 4.38 3.47
CA PRO A 311 -28.80 5.80 3.11
C PRO A 311 -28.09 6.24 1.82
N MET A 312 -26.92 5.71 1.53
CA MET A 312 -26.14 6.06 0.34
C MET A 312 -26.83 5.72 -0.99
N TRP A 313 -27.80 4.78 -0.98
CA TRP A 313 -28.58 4.40 -2.15
C TRP A 313 -29.90 5.18 -2.33
N ARG A 314 -30.16 6.21 -1.50
CA ARG A 314 -31.41 6.99 -1.55
C ARG A 314 -31.60 7.77 -2.83
N PHE A 315 -30.53 8.04 -3.57
CA PHE A 315 -30.61 8.68 -4.89
C PHE A 315 -31.28 7.78 -5.96
N LEU A 316 -31.34 6.47 -5.70
CA LEU A 316 -32.10 5.53 -6.53
C LEU A 316 -33.55 5.45 -6.03
N ASN A 317 -34.50 5.44 -6.96
CA ASN A 317 -35.88 5.19 -6.62
C ASN A 317 -36.09 3.74 -6.14
N GLU A 318 -37.20 3.47 -5.46
CA GLU A 318 -37.50 2.16 -4.86
C GLU A 318 -37.53 1.03 -5.90
N LYS A 319 -38.11 1.28 -7.07
CA LYS A 319 -38.18 0.31 -8.16
C LYS A 319 -36.77 -0.10 -8.64
N THR A 320 -35.87 0.85 -8.76
CA THR A 320 -34.47 0.58 -9.15
C THR A 320 -33.73 -0.19 -8.07
N ARG A 321 -33.91 0.15 -6.80
CA ARG A 321 -33.30 -0.60 -5.68
C ARG A 321 -33.80 -2.04 -5.62
N THR A 322 -35.10 -2.26 -5.82
CA THR A 322 -35.71 -3.60 -5.90
C THR A 322 -35.11 -4.36 -7.09
N LYS A 323 -34.98 -3.71 -8.26
CA LYS A 323 -34.37 -4.33 -9.44
C LYS A 323 -32.91 -4.74 -9.18
N ALA A 324 -32.12 -3.91 -8.49
CA ALA A 324 -30.75 -4.21 -8.13
C ALA A 324 -30.61 -5.49 -7.28
N SER A 325 -31.64 -5.83 -6.48
CA SER A 325 -31.59 -7.03 -5.63
C SER A 325 -31.84 -8.35 -6.37
N ILE A 326 -32.38 -8.30 -7.59
CA ILE A 326 -32.75 -9.47 -8.39
C ILE A 326 -31.98 -9.59 -9.71
N LEU A 327 -30.97 -8.74 -9.95
CA LEU A 327 -30.15 -8.79 -11.16
C LEU A 327 -29.49 -10.16 -11.32
N GLN A 328 -29.37 -10.61 -12.56
CA GLN A 328 -28.57 -11.76 -12.91
C GLN A 328 -27.07 -11.40 -12.89
N ALA A 329 -26.19 -12.41 -12.95
CA ALA A 329 -24.76 -12.19 -12.86
C ALA A 329 -24.23 -11.27 -13.96
N GLU A 330 -24.74 -11.40 -15.19
CA GLU A 330 -24.40 -10.60 -16.35
C GLU A 330 -25.08 -9.23 -16.39
N GLU A 331 -26.11 -9.02 -15.60
CA GLU A 331 -26.87 -7.77 -15.57
C GLU A 331 -26.28 -6.75 -14.61
N LYS A 332 -26.22 -5.50 -15.01
CA LYS A 332 -25.77 -4.37 -14.22
C LYS A 332 -26.68 -3.16 -14.41
N LEU A 333 -26.75 -2.31 -13.40
CA LEU A 333 -27.30 -0.97 -13.52
C LEU A 333 -26.15 0.02 -13.62
N LEU A 334 -26.11 0.78 -14.69
CA LEU A 334 -25.16 1.87 -14.91
C LEU A 334 -25.83 3.18 -14.53
N VAL A 335 -25.26 3.88 -13.56
CA VAL A 335 -25.71 5.18 -13.08
C VAL A 335 -24.64 6.21 -13.36
N GLN A 336 -25.02 7.29 -14.03
CA GLN A 336 -24.16 8.41 -14.36
C GLN A 336 -25.02 9.67 -14.44
N ASP A 337 -24.49 10.81 -14.00
CA ASP A 337 -25.23 12.08 -13.95
C ASP A 337 -25.78 12.55 -15.31
N SER A 338 -25.12 12.16 -16.40
CA SER A 338 -25.59 12.47 -17.77
C SER A 338 -26.83 11.66 -18.18
N PHE A 339 -27.19 10.61 -17.44
CA PHE A 339 -28.36 9.79 -17.73
C PHE A 339 -29.54 10.23 -16.89
N ARG A 340 -30.71 10.37 -17.51
CA ARG A 340 -31.96 10.71 -16.78
C ARG A 340 -32.40 9.61 -15.82
N GLU A 341 -32.12 8.35 -16.17
CA GLU A 341 -32.45 7.17 -15.37
C GLU A 341 -31.30 6.17 -15.43
N PRO A 342 -31.17 5.31 -14.41
CA PRO A 342 -30.21 4.21 -14.43
C PRO A 342 -30.42 3.30 -15.66
N MET A 343 -29.35 3.09 -16.40
CA MET A 343 -29.38 2.22 -17.58
C MET A 343 -29.17 0.77 -17.17
N HIS A 344 -30.07 -0.12 -17.59
CA HIS A 344 -29.89 -1.54 -17.45
C HIS A 344 -29.03 -2.06 -18.60
N VAL A 345 -27.89 -2.63 -18.27
CA VAL A 345 -26.92 -3.15 -19.24
C VAL A 345 -26.67 -4.63 -18.99
N ARG A 346 -26.43 -5.37 -20.03
CA ARG A 346 -25.96 -6.75 -19.98
C ARG A 346 -24.50 -6.79 -20.38
N VAL A 347 -23.65 -7.30 -19.48
CA VAL A 347 -22.21 -7.43 -19.68
C VAL A 347 -21.95 -8.89 -20.03
N PRO A 348 -21.33 -9.19 -21.18
CA PRO A 348 -21.01 -10.57 -21.53
C PRO A 348 -20.00 -11.13 -20.51
N PHE A 349 -20.05 -12.42 -20.29
CA PHE A 349 -19.02 -13.10 -19.51
C PHE A 349 -17.65 -12.95 -20.18
N PRO A 350 -16.57 -12.88 -19.38
CA PRO A 350 -15.24 -12.85 -19.94
C PRO A 350 -14.94 -14.11 -20.73
N VAL A 351 -14.25 -13.96 -21.86
CA VAL A 351 -13.84 -15.07 -22.73
C VAL A 351 -12.64 -15.85 -22.18
N TRP A 352 -12.21 -15.55 -20.98
CA TRP A 352 -11.10 -16.22 -20.29
C TRP A 352 -11.56 -16.74 -18.93
N ALA A 353 -10.99 -17.85 -18.48
CA ALA A 353 -11.19 -18.36 -17.13
C ALA A 353 -10.53 -17.42 -16.11
N MET A 354 -11.27 -17.01 -15.08
CA MET A 354 -10.77 -16.16 -14.01
C MET A 354 -10.06 -16.96 -12.91
N ARG A 355 -10.43 -18.23 -12.71
CA ARG A 355 -9.82 -19.17 -11.76
C ARG A 355 -9.63 -20.55 -12.38
N SER A 356 -8.63 -21.29 -11.83
CA SER A 356 -8.45 -22.69 -12.13
C SER A 356 -9.71 -23.49 -11.79
N GLY A 357 -10.50 -24.00 -12.41
CA GLY A 357 -11.76 -24.71 -12.15
C GLY A 357 -13.02 -23.98 -12.62
N GLU A 358 -13.01 -22.70 -12.89
CA GLU A 358 -14.14 -22.01 -13.51
C GLU A 358 -14.35 -22.47 -14.97
N ALA A 359 -13.27 -22.83 -15.66
CA ALA A 359 -13.32 -23.45 -16.97
C ALA A 359 -14.05 -24.80 -16.94
N GLN A 360 -13.77 -25.63 -15.92
CA GLN A 360 -14.43 -26.93 -15.77
C GLN A 360 -15.90 -26.81 -15.38
N ALA A 361 -16.24 -25.82 -14.56
CA ALA A 361 -17.63 -25.54 -14.22
C ALA A 361 -18.44 -25.02 -15.42
N GLY A 362 -17.81 -24.26 -16.32
CA GLY A 362 -18.39 -23.83 -17.58
C GLY A 362 -18.65 -25.01 -18.54
N GLU A 363 -17.67 -25.91 -18.68
CA GLU A 363 -17.80 -27.12 -19.51
C GLU A 363 -18.90 -28.05 -19.00
N SER A 364 -19.11 -28.16 -17.69
CA SER A 364 -20.19 -28.99 -17.15
C SER A 364 -21.60 -28.42 -17.37
N ASN A 365 -21.72 -27.13 -17.55
CA ASN A 365 -23.01 -26.47 -17.84
C ASN A 365 -23.35 -26.49 -19.34
N ASP A 366 -22.36 -26.72 -20.22
CA ASP A 366 -22.55 -26.79 -21.66
C ASP A 366 -23.05 -28.17 -22.18
N ILE A 367 -23.14 -29.16 -21.26
CA ILE A 367 -23.63 -30.50 -21.65
C ILE A 367 -25.12 -30.47 -22.06
N ASP A 368 -25.86 -29.45 -21.61
CA ASP A 368 -27.27 -29.24 -21.97
C ASP A 368 -27.50 -28.12 -23.01
N ALA A 369 -26.44 -27.51 -23.56
CA ALA A 369 -26.55 -26.50 -24.60
C ALA A 369 -26.62 -27.20 -26.00
N PRO A 370 -27.49 -26.74 -26.91
CA PRO A 370 -27.53 -27.33 -28.26
C PRO A 370 -26.17 -27.15 -28.96
N ASN A 371 -25.75 -28.17 -29.68
CA ASN A 371 -24.45 -28.41 -30.31
C ASN A 371 -23.93 -27.35 -31.31
N ASP A 372 -24.42 -26.11 -31.26
CA ASP A 372 -24.06 -25.04 -32.22
C ASP A 372 -23.07 -24.01 -31.66
N THR A 373 -22.47 -24.24 -30.48
CA THR A 373 -21.44 -23.34 -29.94
C THR A 373 -20.06 -23.78 -30.41
N PRO A 374 -19.22 -22.90 -30.96
CA PRO A 374 -17.88 -23.25 -31.40
C PRO A 374 -17.06 -23.81 -30.26
N THR A 375 -16.58 -25.02 -30.40
CA THR A 375 -15.64 -25.68 -29.48
C THR A 375 -14.43 -24.80 -29.27
N GLY A 376 -14.35 -24.18 -28.07
CA GLY A 376 -13.25 -23.29 -27.68
C GLY A 376 -13.65 -22.00 -26.99
N LEU A 377 -14.95 -21.69 -26.93
CA LEU A 377 -15.46 -20.60 -26.13
C LEU A 377 -15.92 -21.16 -24.77
N ILE A 378 -15.24 -20.82 -23.75
CA ILE A 378 -15.67 -21.10 -22.37
C ILE A 378 -16.84 -20.18 -22.07
N THR A 379 -18.06 -20.73 -22.04
CA THR A 379 -19.26 -20.03 -21.61
C THR A 379 -19.44 -20.23 -20.12
N TYR A 380 -19.61 -19.15 -19.40
CA TYR A 380 -19.88 -19.14 -17.95
C TYR A 380 -21.34 -18.90 -17.69
#